data_4db298d38cfc2c48ddf2e12b40543545
#
_entry.id   4db298d38cfc2c48ddf2e12b40543545
#
_cell.length_a   1.000
_cell.length_b   1.000
_cell.length_c   1.000
_cell.angle_alpha   90.00
_cell.angle_beta   90.00
_cell.angle_gamma   90.00
#
_symmetry.space_group_name_H-M   'P 1'
#
loop_
_entity.id
_entity.type
_entity.pdbx_description
1 polymer ?
#
loop_
_entity_poly.entity_id
_entity_poly.type
_entity_poly.pdbx_seq_one_letter_code
_entity_poly.pdbx_strand_id
1 'polypeptide(L)'
;MNTKTENSGAQASWFVGASYGGTDDQMPRFLSEGIWENGYEDKHLDVVRSMRPGDRIAIKSSYTRKHGLPFESRGQAVSVMAIKAIGTITENLNDGKRVKVDWTKVEPVREWYFYTHRGTVWRVLPGEWMTDGLIAFAFDNKPQDVDRFRNAPYWRERFGTVAPDKHRFGWTKFYEAIADKLLTYRTNRAALVEGIREISVRVDGLGHLAEDKYADGTTGFVKDVCPFTTMGLFNRGIKDSNRKIIATELAKFLGVDEPVPETFEGIPLLNNLKSWYFPFEVNRATDHIDSLWDVFAAAIAYSDTDDDFAREEFAKAFDSANGRRGVAWNLTFGLYWIRPWTFLSLDHNSKVYVSKKLGVPIGLHGPKRRCNSADYLAVMDVLEPRFQETSYPVHSYPELSLEAWLYKDPTDEKSPVGEDDAGDADDGDDATETTAPVGVHVAVPIVPYSVDDILKDGCFL
;
A
#
# COMPACT_ATOMS: atom_id res chain seq x y z
N MET A 1 15.55 -5.47 26.69
CA MET A 1 15.31 -4.18 27.37
C MET A 1 16.48 -3.26 27.06
N ASN A 2 16.42 -2.48 25.99
CA ASN A 2 17.31 -1.34 25.76
C ASN A 2 16.40 -0.11 25.72
N THR A 3 16.27 0.51 26.87
CA THR A 3 15.70 1.86 27.01
C THR A 3 16.62 2.80 26.24
N LYS A 4 16.19 3.26 25.03
CA LYS A 4 16.76 4.46 24.42
C LYS A 4 16.60 5.57 25.44
N THR A 5 17.70 6.02 26.01
CA THR A 5 17.78 7.22 26.84
C THR A 5 17.23 8.38 26.01
N GLU A 6 16.05 8.89 26.36
CA GLU A 6 15.54 10.13 25.79
C GLU A 6 16.60 11.21 26.01
N ASN A 7 17.16 11.69 24.92
CA ASN A 7 18.15 12.77 24.91
C ASN A 7 17.39 14.07 25.23
N SER A 8 17.13 14.32 26.51
CA SER A 8 16.26 15.39 27.04
C SER A 8 16.79 16.81 26.84
N GLY A 9 17.85 17.00 26.02
CA GLY A 9 18.50 18.29 25.77
C GLY A 9 18.65 18.69 24.29
N ALA A 10 18.35 17.83 23.33
CA ALA A 10 18.50 18.16 21.93
C ALA A 10 17.35 19.06 21.45
N GLN A 11 17.68 20.18 20.81
CA GLN A 11 16.71 21.11 20.21
C GLN A 11 15.97 20.43 19.08
N ALA A 12 14.64 20.43 19.15
CA ALA A 12 13.79 19.85 18.11
C ALA A 12 13.70 20.78 16.89
N SER A 13 13.54 20.17 15.71
CA SER A 13 13.14 20.84 14.49
C SER A 13 11.78 20.31 14.07
N TRP A 14 10.86 21.19 13.72
CA TRP A 14 9.48 20.86 13.42
C TRP A 14 9.22 21.04 11.92
N PHE A 15 8.58 20.06 11.30
CA PHE A 15 8.13 20.13 9.91
C PHE A 15 6.61 20.03 9.91
N VAL A 16 5.93 21.08 9.42
CA VAL A 16 4.49 21.25 9.59
C VAL A 16 3.79 21.50 8.27
N GLY A 17 2.57 20.99 8.14
CA GLY A 17 1.68 21.30 7.04
C GLY A 17 1.05 22.68 7.20
N ALA A 18 0.60 23.26 6.09
CA ALA A 18 -0.12 24.54 6.06
C ALA A 18 -1.36 24.49 5.14
N SER A 19 -2.00 23.33 5.03
CA SER A 19 -3.22 23.16 4.23
C SER A 19 -4.31 22.56 5.10
N TYR A 20 -5.51 23.15 5.08
CA TYR A 20 -6.68 22.63 5.76
C TYR A 20 -7.56 21.86 4.78
N GLY A 21 -8.01 20.67 5.19
CA GLY A 21 -8.82 19.79 4.32
C GLY A 21 -8.15 19.42 2.98
N GLY A 22 -6.82 19.51 2.90
CA GLY A 22 -6.05 19.18 1.69
C GLY A 22 -6.05 20.26 0.59
N THR A 23 -6.89 21.29 0.68
CA THR A 23 -7.08 22.27 -0.41
C THR A 23 -6.97 23.73 0.01
N ASP A 24 -7.22 24.05 1.27
CA ASP A 24 -7.21 25.43 1.78
C ASP A 24 -5.81 25.81 2.28
N ASP A 25 -5.04 26.52 1.44
CA ASP A 25 -3.67 26.94 1.75
C ASP A 25 -3.63 28.07 2.79
N GLN A 26 -3.19 27.76 3.99
CA GLN A 26 -3.05 28.67 5.12
C GLN A 26 -1.67 29.36 5.18
N MET A 27 -0.70 28.97 4.35
CA MET A 27 0.64 29.54 4.41
C MET A 27 0.66 31.05 4.30
N PRO A 28 -0.08 31.74 3.37
CA PRO A 28 -0.09 33.20 3.30
C PRO A 28 -0.52 33.85 4.62
N ARG A 29 -1.55 33.30 5.27
CA ARG A 29 -2.02 33.76 6.59
C ARG A 29 -0.96 33.55 7.67
N PHE A 30 -0.36 32.38 7.73
CA PHE A 30 0.65 32.07 8.74
C PHE A 30 1.85 33.00 8.67
N LEU A 31 2.32 33.30 7.46
CA LEU A 31 3.44 34.24 7.27
C LEU A 31 3.06 35.67 7.66
N SER A 32 1.86 36.14 7.29
CA SER A 32 1.41 37.49 7.57
C SER A 32 1.11 37.75 9.05
N GLU A 33 0.59 36.73 9.75
CA GLU A 33 0.23 36.83 11.18
C GLU A 33 1.41 36.42 12.10
N GLY A 34 2.48 35.87 11.56
CA GLY A 34 3.60 35.37 12.35
C GLY A 34 3.24 34.20 13.23
N ILE A 35 2.41 33.28 12.74
CA ILE A 35 1.92 32.11 13.49
C ILE A 35 2.06 30.83 12.66
N TRP A 36 1.96 29.70 13.36
CA TRP A 36 1.48 28.45 12.79
C TRP A 36 0.33 27.92 13.63
N GLU A 37 -0.68 27.34 12.97
CA GLU A 37 -1.90 26.87 13.62
C GLU A 37 -2.24 25.45 13.13
N ASN A 38 -2.49 24.56 14.10
CA ASN A 38 -3.00 23.21 13.86
C ASN A 38 -4.48 23.27 13.47
N GLY A 39 -4.82 22.79 12.27
CA GLY A 39 -6.19 22.78 11.73
C GLY A 39 -7.11 21.71 12.33
N TYR A 40 -6.60 20.77 13.13
CA TYR A 40 -7.40 19.70 13.73
C TYR A 40 -7.94 20.10 15.11
N GLU A 41 -9.17 19.69 15.43
CA GLU A 41 -9.77 19.98 16.74
C GLU A 41 -9.22 19.06 17.84
N ASP A 42 -8.94 17.82 17.55
CA ASP A 42 -8.61 16.76 18.49
C ASP A 42 -7.28 16.05 18.23
N LYS A 43 -6.62 16.34 17.11
CA LYS A 43 -5.33 15.72 16.75
C LYS A 43 -4.16 16.65 16.99
N HIS A 44 -2.99 16.08 17.25
CA HIS A 44 -1.70 16.75 17.43
C HIS A 44 -1.61 17.76 18.59
N LEU A 45 -2.63 17.88 19.45
CA LEU A 45 -2.67 18.90 20.50
C LEU A 45 -1.49 18.80 21.47
N ASP A 46 -1.15 17.60 21.94
CA ASP A 46 -0.04 17.41 22.88
C ASP A 46 1.32 17.61 22.20
N VAL A 47 1.42 17.23 20.92
CA VAL A 47 2.63 17.48 20.12
C VAL A 47 2.86 18.99 19.97
N VAL A 48 1.82 19.76 19.66
CA VAL A 48 1.90 21.24 19.58
C VAL A 48 2.26 21.85 20.93
N ARG A 49 1.66 21.39 22.04
CA ARG A 49 2.03 21.83 23.40
C ARG A 49 3.49 21.56 23.74
N SER A 50 4.11 20.55 23.11
CA SER A 50 5.53 20.21 23.34
C SER A 50 6.53 21.10 22.60
N MET A 51 6.07 21.93 21.65
CA MET A 51 6.91 22.89 20.93
C MET A 51 7.41 23.99 21.87
N ARG A 52 8.66 24.40 21.72
CA ARG A 52 9.30 25.36 22.64
C ARG A 52 9.78 26.61 21.91
N PRO A 53 9.73 27.79 22.55
CA PRO A 53 10.45 28.95 22.06
C PRO A 53 11.93 28.62 21.78
N GLY A 54 12.42 29.05 20.61
CA GLY A 54 13.76 28.72 20.12
C GLY A 54 13.83 27.49 19.23
N ASP A 55 12.81 26.61 19.20
CA ASP A 55 12.77 25.50 18.26
C ASP A 55 12.67 26.01 16.81
N ARG A 56 13.31 25.32 15.89
CA ARG A 56 13.21 25.58 14.44
C ARG A 56 11.96 24.95 13.88
N ILE A 57 11.30 25.64 12.95
CA ILE A 57 10.06 25.17 12.33
C ILE A 57 10.09 25.44 10.82
N ALA A 58 9.59 24.48 10.00
CA ALA A 58 9.50 24.61 8.55
C ALA A 58 8.09 24.27 8.05
N ILE A 59 7.51 25.10 7.21
CA ILE A 59 6.31 24.75 6.45
C ILE A 59 6.71 23.84 5.30
N LYS A 60 6.12 22.65 5.26
CA LYS A 60 6.36 21.65 4.23
C LYS A 60 5.07 21.29 3.48
N SER A 61 5.22 20.79 2.26
CA SER A 61 4.22 19.97 1.61
C SER A 61 4.88 18.72 1.03
N SER A 62 4.24 17.58 1.22
CA SER A 62 4.75 16.29 0.75
C SER A 62 3.89 15.77 -0.40
N TYR A 63 4.51 15.15 -1.39
CA TYR A 63 3.86 14.57 -2.56
C TYR A 63 4.79 13.55 -3.22
N THR A 64 4.30 12.81 -4.20
CA THR A 64 5.14 11.93 -5.02
C THR A 64 5.38 12.54 -6.38
N ARG A 65 6.55 12.26 -6.96
CA ARG A 65 6.93 12.72 -8.29
C ARG A 65 7.58 11.57 -9.07
N LYS A 66 7.13 11.36 -10.29
CA LYS A 66 7.66 10.34 -11.20
C LYS A 66 8.55 10.92 -12.30
N HIS A 67 8.32 12.17 -12.68
CA HIS A 67 9.02 12.83 -13.79
C HIS A 67 9.67 14.14 -13.36
N GLY A 68 10.68 14.58 -14.11
CA GLY A 68 11.37 15.86 -13.83
C GLY A 68 12.18 15.86 -12.53
N LEU A 69 12.64 14.69 -12.06
CA LEU A 69 13.54 14.55 -10.92
C LEU A 69 14.97 14.93 -11.32
N PRO A 70 15.79 15.48 -10.42
CA PRO A 70 17.19 15.82 -10.71
C PRO A 70 18.12 14.61 -10.75
N PHE A 71 17.61 13.41 -10.64
CA PHE A 71 18.32 12.13 -10.67
C PHE A 71 17.47 11.04 -11.34
N GLU A 72 18.12 9.95 -11.75
CA GLU A 72 17.45 8.80 -12.36
C GLU A 72 16.67 8.02 -11.30
N SER A 73 15.35 7.91 -11.47
CA SER A 73 14.44 7.16 -10.58
C SER A 73 14.02 5.81 -11.13
N ARG A 74 14.53 5.39 -12.28
CA ARG A 74 14.14 4.16 -12.97
C ARG A 74 12.63 4.09 -13.24
N GLY A 75 11.99 5.25 -13.47
CA GLY A 75 10.55 5.35 -13.72
C GLY A 75 9.68 5.09 -12.47
N GLN A 76 10.26 5.01 -11.28
CA GLN A 76 9.55 4.88 -10.01
C GLN A 76 9.14 6.26 -9.47
N ALA A 77 8.01 6.31 -8.75
CA ALA A 77 7.61 7.49 -8.00
C ALA A 77 8.50 7.68 -6.77
N VAL A 78 8.93 8.91 -6.55
CA VAL A 78 9.80 9.32 -5.43
C VAL A 78 9.02 10.23 -4.51
N SER A 79 9.08 9.99 -3.20
CA SER A 79 8.54 10.90 -2.18
C SER A 79 9.35 12.19 -2.16
N VAL A 80 8.66 13.32 -2.25
CA VAL A 80 9.24 14.67 -2.30
C VAL A 80 8.64 15.50 -1.19
N MET A 81 9.46 16.25 -0.48
CA MET A 81 9.00 17.22 0.50
C MET A 81 9.52 18.62 0.14
N ALA A 82 8.59 19.50 -0.24
CA ALA A 82 8.88 20.88 -0.56
C ALA A 82 8.95 21.73 0.72
N ILE A 83 10.07 22.39 0.98
CA ILE A 83 10.24 23.35 2.07
C ILE A 83 9.88 24.74 1.53
N LYS A 84 8.80 25.32 2.05
CA LYS A 84 8.20 26.58 1.56
C LYS A 84 8.52 27.79 2.43
N ALA A 85 8.62 27.61 3.74
CA ALA A 85 9.04 28.62 4.69
C ALA A 85 9.80 27.97 5.85
N ILE A 86 10.70 28.74 6.47
CA ILE A 86 11.41 28.33 7.69
C ILE A 86 11.27 29.42 8.74
N GLY A 87 11.39 29.08 10.00
CA GLY A 87 11.30 30.05 11.07
C GLY A 87 11.79 29.53 12.41
N THR A 88 11.69 30.40 13.41
CA THR A 88 11.94 30.07 14.82
C THR A 88 10.69 30.34 15.63
N ILE A 89 10.30 29.39 16.46
CA ILE A 89 9.18 29.55 17.40
C ILE A 89 9.56 30.60 18.45
N THR A 90 8.75 31.64 18.58
CA THR A 90 8.98 32.73 19.54
C THR A 90 8.14 32.57 20.80
N GLU A 91 6.95 31.97 20.67
CA GLU A 91 6.02 31.74 21.78
C GLU A 91 5.12 30.53 21.50
N ASN A 92 4.82 29.73 22.52
CA ASN A 92 3.78 28.69 22.46
C ASN A 92 2.62 29.10 23.36
N LEU A 93 1.41 29.20 22.80
CA LEU A 93 0.22 29.59 23.58
C LEU A 93 -0.27 28.48 24.50
N ASN A 94 0.29 27.26 24.41
CA ASN A 94 -0.04 26.07 25.19
C ASN A 94 -1.51 25.59 25.05
N ASP A 95 -2.24 26.10 24.05
CA ASP A 95 -3.61 25.68 23.72
C ASP A 95 -3.67 24.37 22.92
N GLY A 96 -2.51 23.90 22.44
CA GLY A 96 -2.41 22.75 21.54
C GLY A 96 -2.73 23.09 20.08
N LYS A 97 -2.96 24.37 19.80
CA LYS A 97 -3.35 24.87 18.48
C LYS A 97 -2.31 25.77 17.84
N ARG A 98 -1.79 26.78 18.58
CA ARG A 98 -1.00 27.86 18.00
C ARG A 98 0.37 28.04 18.63
N VAL A 99 1.31 28.36 17.77
CA VAL A 99 2.62 28.89 18.15
C VAL A 99 2.87 30.17 17.34
N LYS A 100 3.57 31.14 17.94
CA LYS A 100 4.08 32.32 17.23
C LYS A 100 5.43 31.98 16.63
N VAL A 101 5.67 32.45 15.42
CA VAL A 101 6.88 32.11 14.64
C VAL A 101 7.38 33.34 13.92
N ASP A 102 8.68 33.52 13.97
CA ASP A 102 9.40 34.47 13.10
C ASP A 102 9.73 33.77 11.77
N TRP A 103 8.94 34.04 10.74
CA TRP A 103 8.97 33.33 9.46
C TRP A 103 9.88 34.01 8.43
N THR A 104 10.60 33.17 7.68
CA THR A 104 11.27 33.53 6.44
C THR A 104 10.77 32.63 5.32
N LYS A 105 10.22 33.22 4.24
CA LYS A 105 9.80 32.50 3.04
C LYS A 105 11.01 31.91 2.32
N VAL A 106 10.88 30.69 1.82
CA VAL A 106 11.94 30.01 1.04
C VAL A 106 11.65 30.19 -0.44
N GLU A 107 12.46 30.99 -1.12
CA GLU A 107 12.35 31.26 -2.56
C GLU A 107 13.72 31.11 -3.24
N PRO A 108 13.83 30.27 -4.28
CA PRO A 108 12.84 29.30 -4.76
C PRO A 108 12.56 28.20 -3.73
N VAL A 109 11.37 27.58 -3.80
CA VAL A 109 11.02 26.42 -2.99
C VAL A 109 12.08 25.34 -3.16
N ARG A 110 12.49 24.73 -2.06
CA ARG A 110 13.53 23.70 -2.06
C ARG A 110 12.90 22.33 -1.86
N GLU A 111 13.36 21.34 -2.60
CA GLU A 111 12.81 19.99 -2.58
C GLU A 111 13.81 19.03 -1.95
N TRP A 112 13.31 18.28 -0.98
CA TRP A 112 13.98 17.18 -0.31
C TRP A 112 13.37 15.85 -0.77
N TYR A 113 14.17 14.82 -0.98
CA TYR A 113 13.76 13.56 -1.58
C TYR A 113 13.92 12.39 -0.62
N PHE A 114 13.11 11.34 -0.80
CA PHE A 114 13.15 10.05 -0.12
C PHE A 114 12.67 10.07 1.33
N TYR A 115 13.42 10.65 2.25
CA TYR A 115 13.10 10.68 3.68
C TYR A 115 12.10 11.78 3.98
N THR A 116 10.81 11.45 3.85
CA THR A 116 9.68 12.37 4.03
C THR A 116 8.74 11.87 5.13
N HIS A 117 7.80 12.71 5.55
CA HIS A 117 6.78 12.35 6.53
C HIS A 117 5.42 12.85 6.09
N ARG A 118 4.42 11.96 6.15
CA ARG A 118 3.04 12.25 5.67
C ARG A 118 2.25 13.14 6.65
N GLY A 119 2.50 13.00 7.95
CA GLY A 119 1.73 13.72 8.97
C GLY A 119 1.86 15.23 8.92
N THR A 120 0.82 15.92 9.41
CA THR A 120 0.76 17.40 9.47
C THR A 120 1.81 17.98 10.40
N VAL A 121 2.21 17.26 11.45
CA VAL A 121 3.25 17.70 12.41
C VAL A 121 4.30 16.62 12.56
N TRP A 122 5.53 16.96 12.25
CA TRP A 122 6.67 16.06 12.39
C TRP A 122 7.75 16.67 13.28
N ARG A 123 8.03 16.02 14.40
CA ARG A 123 9.14 16.34 15.29
C ARG A 123 10.39 15.60 14.83
N VAL A 124 11.43 16.32 14.49
CA VAL A 124 12.72 15.79 14.06
C VAL A 124 13.80 16.16 15.09
N LEU A 125 14.46 15.14 15.64
CA LEU A 125 15.59 15.30 16.54
C LEU A 125 16.89 15.01 15.80
N PRO A 126 17.97 15.74 16.09
CA PRO A 126 19.29 15.44 15.55
C PRO A 126 19.87 14.16 16.16
N GLY A 127 20.85 13.56 15.48
CA GLY A 127 21.61 12.41 15.99
C GLY A 127 21.65 11.21 15.02
N GLU A 128 20.82 11.21 14.00
CA GLU A 128 20.84 10.22 12.92
C GLU A 128 21.17 10.90 11.60
N TRP A 129 21.92 10.24 10.73
CA TRP A 129 22.42 10.86 9.50
C TRP A 129 21.31 11.42 8.58
N MET A 130 20.12 10.76 8.58
CA MET A 130 18.98 11.21 7.78
C MET A 130 18.35 12.46 8.36
N THR A 131 18.13 12.49 9.69
CA THR A 131 17.56 13.64 10.38
C THR A 131 18.53 14.83 10.37
N ASP A 132 19.82 14.58 10.60
CA ASP A 132 20.87 15.62 10.52
C ASP A 132 20.97 16.22 9.13
N GLY A 133 20.87 15.37 8.09
CA GLY A 133 20.85 15.80 6.69
C GLY A 133 19.62 16.66 6.37
N LEU A 134 18.43 16.25 6.83
CA LEU A 134 17.18 17.01 6.63
C LEU A 134 17.22 18.36 7.36
N ILE A 135 17.68 18.39 8.61
CA ILE A 135 17.80 19.61 9.40
C ILE A 135 18.77 20.59 8.72
N ALA A 136 19.95 20.09 8.32
CA ALA A 136 20.95 20.91 7.64
C ALA A 136 20.45 21.41 6.27
N PHE A 137 19.71 20.59 5.53
CA PHE A 137 19.08 21.01 4.28
C PHE A 137 18.05 22.12 4.50
N ALA A 138 17.11 21.91 5.42
CA ALA A 138 16.01 22.84 5.62
C ALA A 138 16.49 24.20 6.18
N PHE A 139 17.35 24.18 7.20
CA PHE A 139 17.64 25.37 7.98
C PHE A 139 19.06 25.95 7.77
N ASP A 140 20.01 25.14 7.33
CA ASP A 140 21.42 25.56 7.20
C ASP A 140 21.86 25.66 5.73
N ASN A 141 20.90 25.59 4.80
CA ASN A 141 21.10 25.70 3.35
C ASN A 141 22.11 24.69 2.76
N LYS A 142 22.25 23.50 3.39
CA LYS A 142 23.12 22.44 2.87
C LYS A 142 22.40 21.66 1.75
N PRO A 143 23.13 21.16 0.72
CA PRO A 143 22.54 20.27 -0.26
C PRO A 143 22.23 18.91 0.35
N GLN A 144 21.24 18.21 -0.22
CA GLN A 144 20.97 16.81 0.11
C GLN A 144 21.98 15.89 -0.58
N ASP A 145 22.51 14.92 0.13
CA ASP A 145 23.26 13.79 -0.44
C ASP A 145 22.29 12.73 -0.99
N VAL A 146 21.71 13.02 -2.15
CA VAL A 146 20.71 12.16 -2.82
C VAL A 146 21.21 10.74 -3.03
N ASP A 147 22.49 10.57 -3.40
CA ASP A 147 23.06 9.25 -3.67
C ASP A 147 23.16 8.39 -2.40
N ARG A 148 23.45 9.00 -1.26
CA ARG A 148 23.43 8.29 0.02
C ARG A 148 22.03 7.77 0.37
N PHE A 149 20.98 8.58 0.13
CA PHE A 149 19.60 8.16 0.38
C PHE A 149 19.17 7.04 -0.56
N ARG A 150 19.36 7.23 -1.88
CA ARG A 150 18.91 6.23 -2.87
C ARG A 150 19.62 4.88 -2.74
N ASN A 151 20.81 4.82 -2.14
CA ASN A 151 21.56 3.60 -1.88
C ASN A 151 21.38 3.03 -0.46
N ALA A 152 20.62 3.71 0.42
CA ALA A 152 20.27 3.16 1.73
C ALA A 152 19.34 1.94 1.58
N PRO A 153 19.36 0.99 2.53
CA PRO A 153 18.63 -0.29 2.42
C PRO A 153 17.17 -0.15 1.97
N TYR A 154 16.44 0.80 2.54
CA TYR A 154 15.02 1.05 2.24
C TYR A 154 14.74 1.47 0.79
N TRP A 155 15.66 2.21 0.15
CA TRP A 155 15.44 2.77 -1.19
C TRP A 155 16.25 2.08 -2.29
N ARG A 156 17.33 1.36 -1.95
CA ARG A 156 18.29 0.88 -2.97
C ARG A 156 17.68 -0.07 -3.99
N GLU A 157 16.69 -0.89 -3.62
CA GLU A 157 16.03 -1.80 -4.56
C GLU A 157 15.30 -1.04 -5.68
N ARG A 158 14.67 0.08 -5.32
CA ARG A 158 13.96 0.93 -6.28
C ARG A 158 14.88 1.91 -7.01
N PHE A 159 15.81 2.53 -6.29
CA PHE A 159 16.49 3.74 -6.73
C PHE A 159 18.02 3.67 -6.69
N GLY A 160 18.61 2.60 -6.18
CA GLY A 160 20.06 2.45 -6.01
C GLY A 160 20.85 2.67 -7.32
N THR A 161 22.06 3.22 -7.20
CA THR A 161 22.94 3.51 -8.36
C THR A 161 23.45 2.24 -9.02
N VAL A 162 23.67 1.18 -8.24
CA VAL A 162 24.02 -0.14 -8.77
C VAL A 162 22.72 -0.83 -9.17
N ALA A 163 22.57 -1.14 -10.48
CA ALA A 163 21.47 -1.96 -10.94
C ALA A 163 21.60 -3.35 -10.31
N PRO A 164 20.59 -3.87 -9.59
CA PRO A 164 20.60 -5.28 -9.23
C PRO A 164 20.60 -6.10 -10.51
N ASP A 165 21.37 -7.20 -10.55
CA ASP A 165 21.53 -8.07 -11.75
C ASP A 165 20.21 -8.63 -12.28
N LYS A 166 19.18 -8.71 -11.42
CA LYS A 166 17.77 -8.87 -11.81
C LYS A 166 16.93 -8.00 -10.87
N HIS A 167 16.00 -7.25 -11.43
CA HIS A 167 15.04 -6.44 -10.65
C HIS A 167 14.15 -7.36 -9.82
N ARG A 168 14.56 -7.71 -8.60
CA ARG A 168 13.87 -8.61 -7.67
C ARG A 168 12.37 -8.29 -7.55
N PHE A 169 12.03 -7.01 -7.60
CA PHE A 169 10.65 -6.51 -7.53
C PHE A 169 10.24 -5.73 -8.78
N GLY A 170 10.80 -6.07 -9.94
CA GLY A 170 10.47 -5.42 -11.23
C GLY A 170 9.00 -5.52 -11.60
N TRP A 171 8.31 -6.56 -11.12
CA TRP A 171 6.87 -6.78 -11.31
C TRP A 171 6.01 -5.62 -10.77
N THR A 172 6.47 -4.88 -9.76
CA THR A 172 5.72 -3.79 -9.14
C THR A 172 5.31 -2.71 -10.13
N LYS A 173 6.17 -2.37 -11.11
CA LYS A 173 5.86 -1.38 -12.14
C LYS A 173 4.68 -1.79 -13.02
N PHE A 174 4.64 -3.05 -13.43
CA PHE A 174 3.54 -3.59 -14.21
C PHE A 174 2.22 -3.49 -13.45
N TYR A 175 2.22 -3.88 -12.18
CA TYR A 175 1.03 -3.85 -11.33
C TYR A 175 0.53 -2.43 -11.07
N GLU A 176 1.42 -1.50 -10.78
CA GLU A 176 1.09 -0.08 -10.63
C GLU A 176 0.52 0.51 -11.95
N ALA A 177 1.13 0.19 -13.09
CA ALA A 177 0.65 0.64 -14.39
C ALA A 177 -0.75 0.09 -14.74
N ILE A 178 -1.02 -1.19 -14.42
CA ILE A 178 -2.36 -1.77 -14.54
C ILE A 178 -3.35 -0.99 -13.65
N ALA A 179 -3.01 -0.71 -12.39
CA ALA A 179 -3.87 0.02 -11.47
C ALA A 179 -4.17 1.44 -11.95
N ASP A 180 -3.15 2.17 -12.42
CA ASP A 180 -3.31 3.53 -12.96
C ASP A 180 -4.27 3.55 -14.17
N LYS A 181 -4.15 2.57 -15.05
CA LYS A 181 -5.06 2.45 -16.21
C LYS A 181 -6.47 2.04 -15.78
N LEU A 182 -6.62 1.10 -14.83
CA LEU A 182 -7.92 0.72 -14.30
C LEU A 182 -8.65 1.90 -13.68
N LEU A 183 -7.95 2.82 -13.00
CA LEU A 183 -8.59 4.00 -12.39
C LEU A 183 -9.37 4.83 -13.40
N THR A 184 -8.94 4.87 -14.67
CA THR A 184 -9.63 5.61 -15.74
C THR A 184 -10.99 5.01 -16.09
N TYR A 185 -11.23 3.75 -15.74
CA TYR A 185 -12.52 3.06 -15.97
C TYR A 185 -13.53 3.24 -14.84
N ARG A 186 -13.19 3.93 -13.74
CA ARG A 186 -14.12 4.14 -12.61
C ARG A 186 -15.47 4.70 -13.06
N THR A 187 -15.49 5.59 -14.05
CA THR A 187 -16.69 6.20 -14.62
C THR A 187 -17.18 5.56 -15.91
N ASN A 188 -16.46 4.55 -16.42
CA ASN A 188 -16.80 3.85 -17.66
C ASN A 188 -16.64 2.33 -17.51
N ARG A 189 -17.28 1.76 -16.49
CA ARG A 189 -17.17 0.34 -16.14
C ARG A 189 -17.72 -0.60 -17.20
N ALA A 190 -18.74 -0.14 -17.95
CA ALA A 190 -19.29 -0.93 -19.06
C ALA A 190 -18.24 -1.27 -20.12
N ALA A 191 -17.36 -0.32 -20.45
CA ALA A 191 -16.25 -0.57 -21.37
C ALA A 191 -15.23 -1.56 -20.78
N LEU A 192 -14.96 -1.51 -19.48
CA LEU A 192 -14.10 -2.48 -18.80
C LEU A 192 -14.70 -3.90 -18.85
N VAL A 193 -15.99 -4.04 -18.55
CA VAL A 193 -16.72 -5.32 -18.61
C VAL A 193 -16.67 -5.90 -20.02
N GLU A 194 -16.90 -5.08 -21.05
CA GLU A 194 -16.86 -5.54 -22.44
C GLU A 194 -15.44 -5.98 -22.85
N GLY A 195 -14.41 -5.23 -22.48
CA GLY A 195 -13.02 -5.63 -22.73
C GLY A 195 -12.67 -6.97 -22.05
N ILE A 196 -13.09 -7.16 -20.79
CA ILE A 196 -12.90 -8.44 -20.08
C ILE A 196 -13.67 -9.57 -20.78
N ARG A 197 -14.89 -9.31 -21.28
CA ARG A 197 -15.67 -10.28 -22.06
C ARG A 197 -14.94 -10.71 -23.34
N GLU A 198 -14.41 -9.75 -24.08
CA GLU A 198 -13.60 -10.04 -25.27
C GLU A 198 -12.36 -10.87 -24.96
N ILE A 199 -11.67 -10.57 -23.85
CA ILE A 199 -10.54 -11.37 -23.38
C ILE A 199 -10.99 -12.79 -23.04
N SER A 200 -12.12 -12.97 -22.35
CA SER A 200 -12.62 -14.26 -21.91
C SER A 200 -12.97 -15.21 -23.05
N VAL A 201 -13.27 -14.67 -24.23
CA VAL A 201 -13.50 -15.48 -25.46
C VAL A 201 -12.17 -16.03 -26.01
N ARG A 202 -11.06 -15.32 -25.79
CA ARG A 202 -9.74 -15.69 -26.33
C ARG A 202 -8.87 -16.46 -25.34
N VAL A 203 -9.17 -16.34 -24.06
CA VAL A 203 -8.32 -16.89 -22.97
C VAL A 203 -9.16 -17.80 -22.08
N ASP A 204 -8.75 -19.06 -21.99
CA ASP A 204 -9.39 -20.03 -21.10
C ASP A 204 -9.23 -19.64 -19.63
N GLY A 205 -10.19 -20.08 -18.81
CA GLY A 205 -10.12 -19.91 -17.36
C GLY A 205 -10.75 -18.63 -16.81
N LEU A 206 -11.39 -17.81 -17.64
CA LEU A 206 -12.18 -16.63 -17.22
C LEU A 206 -13.70 -16.90 -17.19
N GLY A 207 -14.12 -18.15 -17.43
CA GLY A 207 -15.54 -18.55 -17.53
C GLY A 207 -16.35 -18.28 -16.26
N HIS A 208 -15.72 -18.21 -15.09
CA HIS A 208 -16.39 -17.86 -13.84
C HIS A 208 -17.07 -16.47 -13.88
N LEU A 209 -16.61 -15.55 -14.73
CA LEU A 209 -17.26 -14.24 -14.94
C LEU A 209 -18.54 -14.35 -15.77
N ALA A 210 -18.74 -15.45 -16.47
CA ALA A 210 -19.94 -15.73 -17.26
C ALA A 210 -21.10 -16.30 -16.42
N GLU A 211 -20.88 -16.54 -15.14
CA GLU A 211 -21.82 -17.27 -14.25
C GLU A 211 -22.46 -16.37 -13.19
N ASP A 212 -22.52 -15.05 -13.38
CA ASP A 212 -23.22 -14.17 -12.44
C ASP A 212 -24.72 -14.52 -12.43
N LYS A 213 -25.34 -14.52 -11.23
CA LYS A 213 -26.76 -14.77 -11.02
C LYS A 213 -27.46 -13.46 -10.80
N TYR A 214 -28.36 -13.11 -11.69
CA TYR A 214 -29.07 -11.84 -11.67
C TYR A 214 -30.29 -11.86 -10.74
N ALA A 215 -30.78 -10.67 -10.40
CA ALA A 215 -31.94 -10.50 -9.53
C ALA A 215 -33.23 -11.08 -10.11
N ASP A 216 -33.33 -11.20 -11.43
CA ASP A 216 -34.46 -11.81 -12.13
C ASP A 216 -34.41 -13.38 -12.20
N GLY A 217 -33.36 -13.97 -11.59
CA GLY A 217 -33.16 -15.43 -11.59
C GLY A 217 -32.44 -15.98 -12.81
N THR A 218 -32.10 -15.14 -13.80
CA THR A 218 -31.30 -15.56 -14.96
C THR A 218 -29.80 -15.55 -14.63
N THR A 219 -28.99 -16.20 -15.45
CA THR A 219 -27.53 -16.23 -15.32
C THR A 219 -26.89 -15.67 -16.58
N GLY A 220 -25.68 -15.12 -16.43
CA GLY A 220 -24.93 -14.61 -17.54
C GLY A 220 -23.62 -13.95 -17.13
N PHE A 221 -22.98 -13.28 -18.05
CA PHE A 221 -21.74 -12.58 -17.79
C PHE A 221 -21.95 -11.41 -16.81
N VAL A 222 -20.99 -11.17 -15.93
CA VAL A 222 -21.02 -10.05 -14.98
C VAL A 222 -21.35 -8.73 -15.68
N LYS A 223 -22.27 -7.92 -15.13
CA LYS A 223 -22.68 -6.63 -15.68
C LYS A 223 -21.86 -5.45 -15.17
N ASP A 224 -21.22 -5.62 -14.02
CA ASP A 224 -20.33 -4.63 -13.41
C ASP A 224 -19.21 -5.36 -12.66
N VAL A 225 -18.03 -4.73 -12.59
CA VAL A 225 -16.83 -5.34 -12.00
C VAL A 225 -16.03 -4.29 -11.22
N CYS A 226 -15.44 -4.73 -10.12
CA CYS A 226 -14.51 -3.90 -9.35
C CYS A 226 -13.05 -4.09 -9.82
N PRO A 227 -12.18 -3.12 -9.55
CA PRO A 227 -10.78 -3.15 -9.99
C PRO A 227 -10.01 -4.32 -9.37
N PHE A 228 -10.29 -4.68 -8.12
CA PHE A 228 -9.62 -5.80 -7.45
C PHE A 228 -9.99 -7.15 -8.05
N THR A 229 -11.25 -7.37 -8.43
CA THR A 229 -11.65 -8.57 -9.18
C THR A 229 -10.98 -8.62 -10.54
N THR A 230 -10.84 -7.47 -11.22
CA THR A 230 -10.13 -7.37 -12.49
C THR A 230 -8.65 -7.77 -12.35
N MET A 231 -7.94 -7.27 -11.34
CA MET A 231 -6.56 -7.70 -11.05
C MET A 231 -6.50 -9.15 -10.54
N GLY A 232 -7.54 -9.61 -9.87
CA GLY A 232 -7.72 -10.99 -9.43
C GLY A 232 -7.79 -12.01 -10.59
N LEU A 233 -8.09 -11.58 -11.82
CA LEU A 233 -8.14 -12.48 -12.98
C LEU A 233 -6.84 -13.26 -13.18
N PHE A 234 -5.69 -12.61 -12.93
CA PHE A 234 -4.38 -13.23 -13.00
C PHE A 234 -3.68 -13.41 -11.64
N ASN A 235 -4.31 -12.97 -10.52
CA ASN A 235 -3.76 -13.10 -9.15
C ASN A 235 -4.56 -14.11 -8.31
N ARG A 236 -4.72 -15.30 -8.82
CA ARG A 236 -5.39 -16.43 -8.18
C ARG A 236 -4.61 -17.72 -8.39
N GLY A 237 -4.97 -18.81 -7.74
CA GLY A 237 -4.26 -20.10 -7.75
C GLY A 237 -4.32 -20.81 -9.10
N ILE A 238 -3.81 -20.21 -10.16
CA ILE A 238 -3.65 -20.76 -11.51
C ILE A 238 -2.16 -20.85 -11.86
N LYS A 239 -1.83 -21.65 -12.87
CA LYS A 239 -0.43 -21.80 -13.34
C LYS A 239 0.12 -20.46 -13.83
N ASP A 240 1.41 -20.20 -13.60
CA ASP A 240 2.08 -18.96 -14.02
C ASP A 240 1.98 -18.70 -15.53
N SER A 241 1.98 -19.77 -16.36
CA SER A 241 1.74 -19.64 -17.80
C SER A 241 0.38 -18.98 -18.09
N ASN A 242 -0.68 -19.41 -17.40
CA ASN A 242 -2.02 -18.83 -17.57
C ASN A 242 -2.08 -17.41 -17.00
N ARG A 243 -1.41 -17.16 -15.86
CA ARG A 243 -1.28 -15.81 -15.28
C ARG A 243 -0.67 -14.85 -16.29
N LYS A 244 0.44 -15.24 -16.94
CA LYS A 244 1.13 -14.43 -17.96
C LYS A 244 0.23 -14.13 -19.14
N ILE A 245 -0.52 -15.13 -19.66
CA ILE A 245 -1.45 -14.95 -20.77
C ILE A 245 -2.54 -13.94 -20.41
N ILE A 246 -3.21 -14.11 -19.26
CA ILE A 246 -4.27 -13.21 -18.83
C ILE A 246 -3.72 -11.80 -18.58
N ALA A 247 -2.58 -11.68 -17.89
CA ALA A 247 -1.92 -10.40 -17.64
C ALA A 247 -1.54 -9.68 -18.95
N THR A 248 -1.04 -10.42 -19.94
CA THR A 248 -0.69 -9.87 -21.27
C THR A 248 -1.91 -9.33 -22.00
N GLU A 249 -3.01 -10.08 -22.05
CA GLU A 249 -4.22 -9.64 -22.73
C GLU A 249 -4.88 -8.46 -22.01
N LEU A 250 -4.86 -8.47 -20.67
CA LEU A 250 -5.36 -7.34 -19.88
C LEU A 250 -4.50 -6.08 -20.09
N ALA A 251 -3.17 -6.21 -20.06
CA ALA A 251 -2.25 -5.10 -20.32
C ALA A 251 -2.46 -4.50 -21.69
N LYS A 252 -2.59 -5.36 -22.72
CA LYS A 252 -2.88 -4.93 -24.09
C LYS A 252 -4.20 -4.17 -24.20
N PHE A 253 -5.27 -4.67 -23.55
CA PHE A 253 -6.58 -4.00 -23.52
C PHE A 253 -6.50 -2.64 -22.84
N LEU A 254 -5.81 -2.55 -21.69
CA LEU A 254 -5.67 -1.32 -20.92
C LEU A 254 -4.65 -0.33 -21.52
N GLY A 255 -3.86 -0.73 -22.51
CA GLY A 255 -2.78 0.10 -23.06
C GLY A 255 -1.64 0.30 -22.07
N VAL A 256 -1.21 -0.78 -21.42
CA VAL A 256 -0.04 -0.80 -20.51
C VAL A 256 1.18 -1.29 -21.30
N ASP A 257 2.23 -0.47 -21.33
CA ASP A 257 3.49 -0.74 -22.03
C ASP A 257 4.54 -1.43 -21.14
N GLU A 258 4.34 -1.44 -19.82
CA GLU A 258 5.25 -2.12 -18.89
C GLU A 258 5.24 -3.64 -19.15
N PRO A 259 6.42 -4.29 -19.16
CA PRO A 259 6.52 -5.72 -19.48
C PRO A 259 5.83 -6.57 -18.41
N VAL A 260 5.13 -7.61 -18.87
CA VAL A 260 4.53 -8.62 -17.98
C VAL A 260 5.64 -9.30 -17.18
N PRO A 261 5.46 -9.51 -15.85
CA PRO A 261 6.47 -10.12 -14.99
C PRO A 261 6.87 -11.53 -15.44
N GLU A 262 8.16 -11.85 -15.36
CA GLU A 262 8.68 -13.20 -15.60
C GLU A 262 8.33 -14.16 -14.45
N THR A 263 8.29 -13.66 -13.20
CA THR A 263 7.96 -14.41 -12.00
C THR A 263 6.93 -13.66 -11.17
N PHE A 264 6.18 -14.40 -10.37
CA PHE A 264 5.13 -13.85 -9.48
C PHE A 264 5.37 -14.23 -8.02
N GLU A 265 6.61 -14.50 -7.64
CA GLU A 265 6.99 -14.88 -6.28
C GLU A 265 6.74 -13.75 -5.28
N GLY A 266 6.23 -14.11 -4.11
CA GLY A 266 5.89 -13.15 -3.06
C GLY A 266 4.66 -12.28 -3.38
N ILE A 267 3.88 -12.60 -4.42
CA ILE A 267 2.64 -11.91 -4.73
C ILE A 267 1.46 -12.71 -4.18
N PRO A 268 0.64 -12.15 -3.27
CA PRO A 268 -0.49 -12.86 -2.69
C PRO A 268 -1.52 -13.25 -3.74
N LEU A 269 -2.11 -14.44 -3.59
CA LEU A 269 -3.06 -15.03 -4.52
C LEU A 269 -4.42 -15.22 -3.87
N LEU A 270 -5.48 -15.01 -4.65
CA LEU A 270 -6.83 -15.39 -4.27
C LEU A 270 -7.04 -16.90 -4.44
N ASN A 271 -7.95 -17.45 -3.65
CA ASN A 271 -8.46 -18.78 -3.89
C ASN A 271 -9.26 -18.81 -5.21
N ASN A 272 -9.04 -19.82 -6.05
CA ASN A 272 -9.74 -19.97 -7.33
C ASN A 272 -11.26 -19.97 -7.24
N LEU A 273 -11.80 -20.54 -6.16
CA LEU A 273 -13.25 -20.64 -5.94
C LEU A 273 -13.85 -19.33 -5.40
N LYS A 274 -13.02 -18.39 -4.92
CA LYS A 274 -13.44 -17.13 -4.28
C LYS A 274 -12.62 -15.95 -4.81
N SER A 275 -12.54 -15.81 -6.13
CA SER A 275 -11.75 -14.76 -6.76
C SER A 275 -12.50 -13.42 -6.95
N TRP A 276 -13.77 -13.36 -6.58
CA TRP A 276 -14.58 -12.13 -6.62
C TRP A 276 -14.56 -11.43 -5.27
N TYR A 277 -14.59 -10.09 -5.31
CA TYR A 277 -14.71 -9.23 -4.13
C TYR A 277 -16.16 -8.85 -3.83
N PHE A 278 -17.12 -9.48 -4.52
CA PHE A 278 -18.55 -9.20 -4.39
C PHE A 278 -19.36 -10.49 -4.64
N PRO A 279 -20.56 -10.62 -4.06
CA PRO A 279 -21.44 -11.74 -4.32
C PRO A 279 -22.12 -11.62 -5.69
N PHE A 280 -22.84 -12.67 -6.10
CA PHE A 280 -23.72 -12.62 -7.26
C PHE A 280 -24.70 -11.43 -7.18
N GLU A 281 -25.14 -10.88 -8.34
CA GLU A 281 -26.00 -9.70 -8.41
C GLU A 281 -27.26 -9.86 -7.54
N VAL A 282 -27.88 -11.04 -7.51
CA VAL A 282 -29.06 -11.35 -6.67
C VAL A 282 -28.84 -11.07 -5.17
N ASN A 283 -27.61 -11.15 -4.69
CA ASN A 283 -27.24 -10.95 -3.29
C ASN A 283 -26.38 -9.71 -3.07
N ARG A 284 -26.23 -8.87 -4.09
CA ARG A 284 -25.34 -7.71 -4.08
C ARG A 284 -26.09 -6.44 -3.69
N ALA A 285 -25.60 -5.70 -2.71
CA ALA A 285 -26.09 -4.35 -2.45
C ALA A 285 -25.77 -3.43 -3.63
N THR A 286 -26.61 -2.43 -3.88
CA THR A 286 -26.50 -1.52 -5.04
C THR A 286 -25.19 -0.74 -5.08
N ASP A 287 -24.64 -0.38 -3.91
CA ASP A 287 -23.41 0.41 -3.73
C ASP A 287 -22.16 -0.47 -3.48
N HIS A 288 -22.30 -1.80 -3.60
CA HIS A 288 -21.22 -2.73 -3.25
C HIS A 288 -19.97 -2.52 -4.12
N ILE A 289 -20.15 -2.50 -5.44
CA ILE A 289 -19.03 -2.32 -6.38
C ILE A 289 -18.52 -0.89 -6.31
N ASP A 290 -19.39 0.09 -6.04
CA ASP A 290 -19.00 1.48 -5.82
C ASP A 290 -18.02 1.62 -4.65
N SER A 291 -18.31 0.98 -3.51
CA SER A 291 -17.42 1.02 -2.34
C SER A 291 -16.03 0.42 -2.63
N LEU A 292 -15.94 -0.58 -3.51
CA LEU A 292 -14.66 -1.16 -3.94
C LEU A 292 -13.88 -0.23 -4.89
N TRP A 293 -14.57 0.51 -5.76
CA TRP A 293 -13.96 1.55 -6.58
C TRP A 293 -13.52 2.74 -5.73
N ASP A 294 -14.28 3.08 -4.69
CA ASP A 294 -13.95 4.18 -3.79
C ASP A 294 -12.68 3.89 -3.00
N VAL A 295 -12.56 2.71 -2.38
CA VAL A 295 -11.34 2.34 -1.67
C VAL A 295 -10.14 2.18 -2.60
N PHE A 296 -10.34 1.71 -3.83
CA PHE A 296 -9.29 1.65 -4.84
C PHE A 296 -8.75 3.04 -5.19
N ALA A 297 -9.64 3.99 -5.48
CA ALA A 297 -9.25 5.35 -5.82
C ALA A 297 -8.61 6.08 -4.63
N ALA A 298 -9.17 5.91 -3.43
CA ALA A 298 -8.63 6.50 -2.22
C ALA A 298 -7.25 5.93 -1.85
N ALA A 299 -7.03 4.62 -2.09
CA ALA A 299 -5.73 4.00 -1.88
C ALA A 299 -4.66 4.54 -2.83
N ILE A 300 -4.98 4.73 -4.11
CA ILE A 300 -4.09 5.35 -5.08
C ILE A 300 -3.78 6.79 -4.66
N ALA A 301 -4.80 7.59 -4.33
CA ALA A 301 -4.62 8.95 -3.88
C ALA A 301 -3.75 9.03 -2.61
N TYR A 302 -3.99 8.17 -1.62
CA TYR A 302 -3.17 8.09 -0.40
C TYR A 302 -1.72 7.69 -0.68
N SER A 303 -1.48 6.79 -1.63
CA SER A 303 -0.11 6.44 -2.04
C SER A 303 0.60 7.58 -2.77
N ASP A 304 -0.12 8.35 -3.57
CA ASP A 304 0.43 9.38 -4.45
C ASP A 304 0.55 10.75 -3.74
N THR A 305 -0.21 10.95 -2.65
CA THR A 305 -0.09 12.12 -1.78
C THR A 305 0.50 11.73 -0.42
N ASP A 306 1.12 12.68 0.25
CA ASP A 306 1.79 12.42 1.54
C ASP A 306 1.15 13.31 2.61
N ASP A 307 -0.20 13.22 2.75
CA ASP A 307 -0.97 14.05 3.67
C ASP A 307 -2.02 13.29 4.49
N ASP A 308 -2.40 13.88 5.62
CA ASP A 308 -3.37 13.30 6.56
C ASP A 308 -4.79 13.23 5.98
N PHE A 309 -5.16 14.14 5.07
CA PHE A 309 -6.48 14.15 4.45
C PHE A 309 -6.70 12.92 3.56
N ALA A 310 -5.74 12.63 2.67
CA ALA A 310 -5.81 11.43 1.83
C ALA A 310 -5.80 10.15 2.67
N ARG A 311 -5.07 10.15 3.80
CA ARG A 311 -5.08 9.04 4.77
C ARG A 311 -6.46 8.83 5.41
N GLU A 312 -7.15 9.92 5.79
CA GLU A 312 -8.50 9.84 6.37
C GLU A 312 -9.53 9.35 5.36
N GLU A 313 -9.48 9.85 4.12
CA GLU A 313 -10.38 9.41 3.04
C GLU A 313 -10.14 7.92 2.71
N PHE A 314 -8.87 7.47 2.68
CA PHE A 314 -8.56 6.05 2.55
C PHE A 314 -9.13 5.22 3.70
N ALA A 315 -8.98 5.66 4.96
CA ALA A 315 -9.50 4.95 6.13
C ALA A 315 -11.03 4.79 6.07
N LYS A 316 -11.77 5.85 5.72
CA LYS A 316 -13.22 5.82 5.55
C LYS A 316 -13.64 4.85 4.44
N ALA A 317 -12.98 4.91 3.28
CA ALA A 317 -13.27 4.05 2.15
C ALA A 317 -12.92 2.57 2.45
N PHE A 318 -11.79 2.33 3.15
CA PHE A 318 -11.40 0.99 3.59
C PHE A 318 -12.48 0.36 4.48
N ASP A 319 -12.95 1.06 5.52
CA ASP A 319 -13.95 0.53 6.44
C ASP A 319 -15.32 0.32 5.75
N SER A 320 -15.69 1.20 4.83
CA SER A 320 -16.89 1.02 4.00
C SER A 320 -16.83 -0.26 3.16
N ALA A 321 -15.70 -0.52 2.49
CA ALA A 321 -15.52 -1.72 1.67
C ALA A 321 -15.36 -2.98 2.52
N ASN A 322 -14.61 -2.91 3.64
CA ASN A 322 -14.27 -4.04 4.49
C ASN A 322 -15.50 -4.71 5.15
N GLY A 323 -16.60 -3.96 5.30
CA GLY A 323 -17.89 -4.50 5.80
C GLY A 323 -18.69 -5.30 4.78
N ARG A 324 -18.31 -5.29 3.50
CA ARG A 324 -19.09 -5.91 2.42
C ARG A 324 -18.91 -7.41 2.34
N ARG A 325 -19.98 -8.12 1.87
CA ARG A 325 -19.93 -9.57 1.63
C ARG A 325 -18.94 -9.87 0.47
N GLY A 326 -18.07 -10.86 0.65
CA GLY A 326 -17.01 -11.19 -0.33
C GLY A 326 -15.72 -10.39 -0.13
N VAL A 327 -15.73 -9.39 0.78
CA VAL A 327 -14.54 -8.67 1.21
C VAL A 327 -14.07 -9.21 2.56
N ALA A 328 -12.81 -9.61 2.61
CA ALA A 328 -12.15 -10.15 3.79
C ALA A 328 -10.70 -9.66 3.82
N TRP A 329 -9.76 -10.50 4.25
CA TRP A 329 -8.33 -10.21 4.15
C TRP A 329 -7.86 -9.96 2.71
N ASN A 330 -8.59 -10.47 1.71
CA ASN A 330 -8.35 -10.22 0.29
C ASN A 330 -8.32 -8.73 -0.08
N LEU A 331 -8.99 -7.84 0.68
CA LEU A 331 -8.89 -6.40 0.46
C LEU A 331 -7.42 -5.93 0.55
N THR A 332 -6.67 -6.44 1.53
CA THR A 332 -5.26 -6.09 1.69
C THR A 332 -4.38 -6.64 0.55
N PHE A 333 -4.77 -7.77 -0.07
CA PHE A 333 -4.09 -8.29 -1.26
C PHE A 333 -4.28 -7.33 -2.43
N GLY A 334 -5.52 -6.89 -2.66
CA GLY A 334 -5.84 -5.90 -3.69
C GLY A 334 -5.10 -4.58 -3.51
N LEU A 335 -5.03 -4.07 -2.28
CA LEU A 335 -4.26 -2.86 -1.96
C LEU A 335 -2.78 -3.04 -2.25
N TYR A 336 -2.19 -4.17 -1.85
CA TYR A 336 -0.80 -4.50 -2.15
C TYR A 336 -0.54 -4.62 -3.66
N TRP A 337 -1.43 -5.23 -4.43
CA TRP A 337 -1.25 -5.29 -5.89
C TRP A 337 -1.19 -3.91 -6.55
N ILE A 338 -2.03 -2.97 -6.11
CA ILE A 338 -2.12 -1.67 -6.76
C ILE A 338 -0.99 -0.72 -6.37
N ARG A 339 -0.45 -0.84 -5.16
CA ARG A 339 0.66 0.00 -4.65
C ARG A 339 1.54 -0.84 -3.69
N PRO A 340 2.33 -1.78 -4.22
CA PRO A 340 3.08 -2.75 -3.40
C PRO A 340 4.15 -2.12 -2.51
N TRP A 341 4.60 -0.91 -2.82
CA TRP A 341 5.55 -0.18 -1.99
C TRP A 341 4.90 0.62 -0.86
N THR A 342 3.58 0.77 -0.90
CA THR A 342 2.82 1.55 0.10
C THR A 342 2.00 0.66 1.02
N PHE A 343 1.40 -0.42 0.52
CA PHE A 343 0.46 -1.25 1.27
C PHE A 343 1.04 -2.60 1.63
N LEU A 344 0.68 -3.09 2.82
CA LEU A 344 0.99 -4.43 3.32
C LEU A 344 -0.08 -5.42 2.89
N SER A 345 0.31 -6.57 2.32
CA SER A 345 -0.58 -7.73 2.23
C SER A 345 -0.67 -8.43 3.58
N LEU A 346 -1.88 -8.72 4.04
CA LEU A 346 -2.14 -9.52 5.24
C LEU A 346 -2.73 -10.90 4.85
N ASP A 347 -2.09 -11.58 3.90
CA ASP A 347 -2.30 -13.00 3.67
C ASP A 347 -1.80 -13.84 4.87
N HIS A 348 -2.09 -15.15 4.88
CA HIS A 348 -1.73 -16.01 6.00
C HIS A 348 -0.24 -15.91 6.37
N ASN A 349 0.65 -16.06 5.39
CA ASN A 349 2.09 -16.05 5.62
C ASN A 349 2.58 -14.70 6.14
N SER A 350 2.09 -13.62 5.56
CA SER A 350 2.42 -12.25 5.98
C SER A 350 1.94 -11.97 7.40
N LYS A 351 0.71 -12.42 7.77
CA LYS A 351 0.21 -12.30 9.16
C LYS A 351 1.11 -13.04 10.15
N VAL A 352 1.50 -14.28 9.84
CA VAL A 352 2.42 -15.06 10.69
C VAL A 352 3.78 -14.38 10.78
N TYR A 353 4.35 -13.95 9.67
CA TYR A 353 5.65 -13.29 9.65
C TYR A 353 5.64 -11.98 10.46
N VAL A 354 4.66 -11.11 10.24
CA VAL A 354 4.51 -9.85 10.95
C VAL A 354 4.34 -10.07 12.44
N SER A 355 3.44 -10.99 12.85
CA SER A 355 3.15 -11.20 14.27
C SER A 355 4.24 -12.03 15.01
N LYS A 356 4.74 -13.09 14.38
CA LYS A 356 5.68 -14.03 15.04
C LYS A 356 7.15 -13.64 14.84
N LYS A 357 7.54 -13.31 13.59
CA LYS A 357 8.94 -13.00 13.28
C LYS A 357 9.30 -11.55 13.59
N LEU A 358 8.42 -10.61 13.22
CA LEU A 358 8.68 -9.18 13.43
C LEU A 358 8.17 -8.68 14.79
N GLY A 359 7.31 -9.44 15.48
CA GLY A 359 6.76 -9.08 16.79
C GLY A 359 5.81 -7.88 16.75
N VAL A 360 5.17 -7.62 15.60
CA VAL A 360 4.21 -6.53 15.43
C VAL A 360 2.80 -7.08 15.58
N PRO A 361 2.02 -6.63 16.58
CA PRO A 361 0.65 -7.10 16.77
C PRO A 361 -0.26 -6.58 15.65
N ILE A 362 -1.20 -7.43 15.22
CA ILE A 362 -2.21 -7.09 14.23
C ILE A 362 -3.54 -6.95 14.97
N GLY A 363 -4.12 -5.74 14.97
CA GLY A 363 -5.43 -5.47 15.57
C GLY A 363 -6.57 -6.16 14.81
N LEU A 364 -7.62 -6.55 15.51
CA LEU A 364 -8.76 -7.31 14.97
C LEU A 364 -10.10 -6.67 15.39
N HIS A 365 -10.18 -5.34 15.35
CA HIS A 365 -11.35 -4.56 15.76
C HIS A 365 -12.37 -4.34 14.64
N GLY A 366 -12.07 -4.78 13.44
CA GLY A 366 -12.96 -4.69 12.29
C GLY A 366 -14.00 -5.83 12.21
N PRO A 367 -14.78 -5.87 11.12
CA PRO A 367 -15.82 -6.87 10.91
C PRO A 367 -15.27 -8.30 10.97
N LYS A 368 -16.02 -9.24 11.57
CA LYS A 368 -15.66 -10.68 11.67
C LYS A 368 -14.23 -10.89 12.21
N ARG A 369 -13.80 -10.08 13.19
CA ARG A 369 -12.47 -10.14 13.84
C ARG A 369 -11.30 -10.01 12.84
N ARG A 370 -11.44 -9.11 11.87
CA ARG A 370 -10.36 -8.68 10.97
C ARG A 370 -9.89 -7.26 11.34
N CYS A 371 -8.87 -6.76 10.66
CA CYS A 371 -8.48 -5.35 10.79
C CYS A 371 -9.60 -4.42 10.31
N ASN A 372 -9.87 -3.35 11.06
CA ASN A 372 -10.43 -2.12 10.48
C ASN A 372 -9.29 -1.24 9.90
N SER A 373 -9.63 -0.07 9.39
CA SER A 373 -8.63 0.85 8.84
C SER A 373 -7.59 1.30 9.87
N ALA A 374 -8.01 1.55 11.11
CA ALA A 374 -7.11 1.96 12.19
C ALA A 374 -6.10 0.85 12.54
N ASP A 375 -6.56 -0.40 12.65
CA ASP A 375 -5.69 -1.55 12.88
C ASP A 375 -4.65 -1.72 11.75
N TYR A 376 -5.12 -1.64 10.50
CA TYR A 376 -4.29 -1.81 9.30
C TYR A 376 -3.22 -0.73 9.21
N LEU A 377 -3.61 0.53 9.37
CA LEU A 377 -2.69 1.67 9.34
C LEU A 377 -1.72 1.63 10.53
N ALA A 378 -2.15 1.19 11.72
CA ALA A 378 -1.27 1.06 12.88
C ALA A 378 -0.13 0.06 12.65
N VAL A 379 -0.40 -1.07 11.97
CA VAL A 379 0.67 -2.02 11.61
C VAL A 379 1.66 -1.38 10.63
N MET A 380 1.17 -0.63 9.65
CA MET A 380 2.02 0.07 8.67
C MET A 380 2.85 1.16 9.34
N ASP A 381 2.27 1.94 10.25
CA ASP A 381 2.96 3.00 11.01
C ASP A 381 4.11 2.45 11.87
N VAL A 382 3.99 1.20 12.34
CA VAL A 382 5.05 0.53 13.09
C VAL A 382 6.14 -0.01 12.16
N LEU A 383 5.77 -0.57 11.00
CA LEU A 383 6.72 -1.21 10.09
C LEU A 383 7.55 -0.20 9.28
N GLU A 384 6.94 0.86 8.76
CA GLU A 384 7.61 1.82 7.88
C GLU A 384 8.87 2.46 8.47
N PRO A 385 8.87 2.97 9.72
CA PRO A 385 10.09 3.48 10.33
C PRO A 385 11.16 2.39 10.51
N ARG A 386 10.74 1.15 10.81
CA ARG A 386 11.63 0.03 11.03
C ARG A 386 12.31 -0.46 9.76
N PHE A 387 11.66 -0.34 8.62
CA PHE A 387 12.29 -0.63 7.32
C PHE A 387 13.53 0.23 7.05
N GLN A 388 13.64 1.39 7.68
CA GLN A 388 14.80 2.27 7.57
C GLN A 388 15.96 1.88 8.50
N GLU A 389 15.73 0.98 9.49
CA GLU A 389 16.76 0.48 10.39
C GLU A 389 17.63 -0.55 9.65
N THR A 390 18.94 -0.31 9.54
CA THR A 390 19.88 -1.19 8.80
C THR A 390 19.87 -2.64 9.32
N SER A 391 19.58 -2.86 10.60
CA SER A 391 19.56 -4.18 11.24
C SER A 391 18.18 -4.86 11.18
N TYR A 392 17.14 -4.20 10.66
CA TYR A 392 15.83 -4.79 10.55
C TYR A 392 15.81 -5.85 9.45
N PRO A 393 15.11 -6.99 9.63
CA PRO A 393 15.24 -8.13 8.72
C PRO A 393 14.71 -7.89 7.31
N VAL A 394 13.80 -6.92 7.13
CA VAL A 394 13.21 -6.55 5.83
C VAL A 394 13.10 -5.04 5.71
N HIS A 395 13.19 -4.51 4.49
CA HIS A 395 13.27 -3.07 4.24
C HIS A 395 12.17 -2.53 3.31
N SER A 396 11.14 -3.34 3.02
CA SER A 396 9.98 -2.92 2.20
C SER A 396 8.86 -3.94 2.30
N TYR A 397 7.65 -3.56 1.90
CA TYR A 397 6.53 -4.50 1.84
C TYR A 397 6.72 -5.60 0.78
N PRO A 398 7.28 -5.35 -0.43
CA PRO A 398 7.62 -6.42 -1.36
C PRO A 398 8.64 -7.42 -0.79
N GLU A 399 9.64 -6.95 -0.06
CA GLU A 399 10.61 -7.82 0.61
C GLU A 399 9.93 -8.60 1.74
N LEU A 400 9.10 -7.94 2.56
CA LEU A 400 8.34 -8.59 3.62
C LEU A 400 7.46 -9.71 3.06
N SER A 401 6.71 -9.45 1.99
CA SER A 401 5.81 -10.45 1.39
C SER A 401 6.58 -11.66 0.85
N LEU A 402 7.73 -11.43 0.22
CA LEU A 402 8.59 -12.49 -0.27
C LEU A 402 9.21 -13.31 0.88
N GLU A 403 9.76 -12.63 1.90
CA GLU A 403 10.35 -13.31 3.07
C GLU A 403 9.28 -14.06 3.88
N ALA A 404 8.06 -13.52 3.98
CA ALA A 404 6.94 -14.21 4.61
C ALA A 404 6.56 -15.49 3.87
N TRP A 405 6.61 -15.50 2.55
CA TRP A 405 6.34 -16.70 1.74
C TRP A 405 7.41 -17.78 1.93
N LEU A 406 8.66 -17.38 2.18
CA LEU A 406 9.79 -18.28 2.44
C LEU A 406 9.86 -18.72 3.92
N TYR A 407 9.21 -18.00 4.83
CA TYR A 407 9.30 -18.24 6.26
C TYR A 407 8.55 -19.50 6.67
N LYS A 408 9.24 -20.35 7.44
CA LYS A 408 8.63 -21.49 8.11
C LYS A 408 8.63 -21.22 9.61
N ASP A 409 7.44 -21.19 10.23
CA ASP A 409 7.35 -21.04 11.69
C ASP A 409 7.98 -22.27 12.36
N PRO A 410 9.00 -22.09 13.22
CA PRO A 410 9.63 -23.20 13.94
C PRO A 410 8.67 -23.96 14.87
N THR A 411 7.52 -23.37 15.18
CA THR A 411 6.51 -23.99 16.06
C THR A 411 5.44 -24.79 15.32
N ASP A 412 5.38 -24.69 13.98
CA ASP A 412 4.45 -25.43 13.12
C ASP A 412 5.04 -26.78 12.71
N GLU A 413 5.12 -27.74 13.64
CA GLU A 413 5.47 -29.12 13.29
C GLU A 413 4.38 -29.88 12.49
N LYS A 414 3.19 -29.29 12.29
CA LYS A 414 2.08 -29.90 11.53
C LYS A 414 1.10 -28.84 11.00
N SER A 415 1.28 -28.40 9.79
CA SER A 415 0.17 -27.99 8.94
C SER A 415 0.55 -28.18 7.48
N PRO A 416 -0.20 -29.00 6.74
CA PRO A 416 -0.04 -29.05 5.29
C PRO A 416 -0.46 -27.71 4.70
N VAL A 417 0.35 -27.24 3.74
CA VAL A 417 0.12 -26.02 2.98
C VAL A 417 -1.29 -26.05 2.38
N GLY A 418 -2.10 -25.06 2.76
CA GLY A 418 -3.26 -24.63 1.99
C GLY A 418 -4.63 -25.17 2.42
N GLU A 419 -5.21 -24.63 3.51
CA GLU A 419 -6.67 -24.68 3.69
C GLU A 419 -7.30 -23.50 4.48
N ASP A 420 -6.57 -22.56 5.09
CA ASP A 420 -7.13 -21.65 6.10
C ASP A 420 -7.37 -20.18 5.69
N ASP A 421 -7.22 -19.80 4.42
CA ASP A 421 -7.79 -18.54 3.92
C ASP A 421 -9.17 -18.72 3.25
N ALA A 422 -9.80 -19.87 3.44
CA ALA A 422 -11.23 -20.04 3.22
C ALA A 422 -11.94 -19.28 4.35
N GLY A 423 -12.11 -17.95 4.14
CA GLY A 423 -12.86 -17.13 5.04
C GLY A 423 -14.18 -17.78 5.43
N ASP A 424 -14.50 -17.64 6.70
CA ASP A 424 -15.74 -18.03 7.34
C ASP A 424 -16.93 -17.96 6.38
N ALA A 425 -17.29 -19.12 5.84
CA ALA A 425 -18.60 -19.35 5.26
C ALA A 425 -19.50 -19.76 6.41
N ASP A 426 -19.91 -18.79 7.21
CA ASP A 426 -21.10 -18.94 8.03
C ASP A 426 -22.08 -17.83 7.66
N ASP A 427 -22.98 -18.17 6.77
CA ASP A 427 -24.32 -17.63 6.69
C ASP A 427 -25.25 -18.81 6.45
N GLY A 428 -25.58 -19.50 7.56
CA GLY A 428 -26.75 -20.31 7.61
C GLY A 428 -27.99 -19.43 7.42
N ASP A 429 -28.68 -19.68 6.35
CA ASP A 429 -30.12 -19.87 6.23
C ASP A 429 -30.48 -19.89 4.74
N ASP A 430 -30.67 -21.00 4.19
CA ASP A 430 -31.96 -21.53 3.67
C ASP A 430 -31.75 -22.91 3.04
N ALA A 431 -32.35 -23.89 3.69
CA ALA A 431 -32.41 -25.25 3.21
C ALA A 431 -33.43 -25.35 2.08
N THR A 432 -32.97 -25.68 0.88
CA THR A 432 -33.73 -26.56 -0.01
C THR A 432 -32.76 -27.47 -0.75
N GLU A 433 -32.81 -28.74 -0.37
CA GLU A 433 -32.18 -29.85 -1.06
C GLU A 433 -32.59 -29.90 -2.55
N THR A 434 -31.57 -29.95 -3.40
CA THR A 434 -31.70 -30.62 -4.68
C THR A 434 -30.42 -31.39 -4.97
N THR A 435 -30.55 -32.70 -4.86
CA THR A 435 -29.53 -33.70 -5.21
C THR A 435 -29.23 -33.67 -6.71
N ALA A 436 -27.95 -33.54 -7.07
CA ALA A 436 -27.45 -33.87 -8.40
C ALA A 436 -26.14 -34.67 -8.28
N PRO A 437 -25.80 -35.53 -9.24
CA PRO A 437 -25.04 -36.74 -8.99
C PRO A 437 -23.53 -36.53 -8.90
N VAL A 438 -22.94 -37.38 -8.05
CA VAL A 438 -21.51 -37.47 -7.75
C VAL A 438 -20.72 -37.86 -9.00
N GLY A 439 -19.91 -36.95 -9.52
CA GLY A 439 -18.84 -37.26 -10.45
C GLY A 439 -17.55 -37.53 -9.67
N VAL A 440 -17.03 -38.75 -9.80
CA VAL A 440 -15.76 -39.18 -9.17
C VAL A 440 -14.63 -38.47 -9.87
N HIS A 441 -13.98 -37.50 -9.20
CA HIS A 441 -12.69 -36.98 -9.61
C HIS A 441 -11.56 -37.72 -8.89
N VAL A 442 -10.77 -38.44 -9.67
CA VAL A 442 -9.53 -39.07 -9.22
C VAL A 442 -8.53 -37.99 -8.89
N ALA A 443 -8.12 -37.91 -7.64
CA ALA A 443 -7.03 -37.05 -7.20
C ALA A 443 -5.70 -37.58 -7.74
N VAL A 444 -5.00 -36.76 -8.53
CA VAL A 444 -3.60 -37.00 -8.90
C VAL A 444 -2.72 -36.43 -7.78
N PRO A 445 -1.83 -37.23 -7.17
CA PRO A 445 -0.98 -36.74 -6.09
C PRO A 445 0.06 -35.74 -6.63
N ILE A 446 0.12 -34.58 -6.01
CA ILE A 446 1.19 -33.58 -6.24
C ILE A 446 2.43 -34.08 -5.48
N VAL A 447 3.47 -34.46 -6.20
CA VAL A 447 4.79 -34.79 -5.64
C VAL A 447 5.54 -33.45 -5.44
N PRO A 448 6.02 -33.15 -4.22
CA PRO A 448 6.85 -31.95 -4.02
C PRO A 448 8.23 -32.17 -4.64
N TYR A 449 8.65 -31.27 -5.52
CA TYR A 449 10.02 -31.23 -6.04
C TYR A 449 10.98 -30.83 -4.92
N SER A 450 12.05 -31.63 -4.72
CA SER A 450 13.15 -31.27 -3.82
C SER A 450 14.21 -30.48 -4.57
N VAL A 451 14.98 -29.66 -3.85
CA VAL A 451 16.08 -28.84 -4.41
C VAL A 451 17.15 -29.71 -5.10
N ASP A 452 17.25 -30.99 -4.75
CA ASP A 452 18.19 -31.93 -5.34
C ASP A 452 17.82 -32.42 -6.75
N ASP A 453 16.58 -32.25 -7.17
CA ASP A 453 16.13 -32.62 -8.52
C ASP A 453 16.48 -31.57 -9.58
N ILE A 454 16.75 -30.33 -9.16
CA ILE A 454 17.13 -29.22 -10.06
C ILE A 454 18.62 -29.33 -10.50
N LEU A 455 19.43 -30.06 -9.74
CA LEU A 455 20.87 -30.19 -10.00
C LEU A 455 21.24 -31.37 -10.91
N LYS A 456 20.33 -32.23 -11.31
CA LYS A 456 20.60 -33.45 -12.09
C LYS A 456 20.37 -33.29 -13.59
N ASP A 457 19.62 -32.30 -14.07
CA ASP A 457 19.47 -32.05 -15.50
C ASP A 457 20.41 -30.96 -15.99
N GLY A 458 21.71 -31.26 -15.89
CA GLY A 458 22.75 -30.55 -16.59
C GLY A 458 22.67 -30.85 -18.10
N CYS A 459 22.11 -29.93 -18.86
CA CYS A 459 22.39 -29.84 -20.29
C CYS A 459 22.86 -28.43 -20.61
N PHE A 460 24.15 -28.35 -20.86
CA PHE A 460 24.81 -27.32 -21.63
C PHE A 460 24.30 -27.34 -23.06
N LEU A 461 23.82 -26.22 -23.55
CA LEU A 461 24.27 -25.49 -24.78
C LEU A 461 23.43 -24.24 -24.94
#